data_66d939148a5fe2335ac1ef0600695676
#
_entry.id   66d939148a5fe2335ac1ef0600695676
#
_cell.length_a   1.000
_cell.length_b   1.000
_cell.length_c   1.000
_cell.angle_alpha   90.00
_cell.angle_beta   90.00
_cell.angle_gamma   90.00
#
_symmetry.space_group_name_H-M   'P 1'
#
loop_
_entity.id
_entity.type
_entity.pdbx_description
1 polymer ?
#
loop_
_entity_poly.entity_id
_entity_poly.type
_entity_poly.pdbx_seq_one_letter_code
_entity_poly.pdbx_strand_id
1 'polypeptide(L)'
;MTSEPSRGEVWDLHFEPTGHEQAGTRPALILSEDIFNEGPAEMVVVAPITRVQRRIRWHVSVAPSQGGLSSESYIQCEDVRSVSKQRLKRRRGRVSPPVMQQVEDRLRILLGL
;
A
#
# COMPACT_ATOMS: atom_id res chain seq x y z
N MET A 1 20.18 -11.29 -0.95
CA MET A 1 19.89 -10.46 0.21
C MET A 1 18.49 -9.84 0.06
N THR A 2 17.66 -10.03 1.05
CA THR A 2 16.30 -9.53 1.03
C THR A 2 16.30 -8.09 1.52
N SER A 3 15.75 -7.18 0.72
CA SER A 3 15.62 -5.79 1.12
C SER A 3 14.45 -5.66 2.09
N GLU A 4 14.61 -4.84 3.10
CA GLU A 4 13.50 -4.47 3.96
C GLU A 4 12.53 -3.59 3.16
N PRO A 5 11.23 -3.70 3.40
CA PRO A 5 10.28 -2.82 2.76
C PRO A 5 10.50 -1.38 3.21
N SER A 6 10.33 -0.45 2.28
CA SER A 6 10.57 0.96 2.52
C SER A 6 9.32 1.75 2.19
N ARG A 7 9.08 2.81 2.95
CA ARG A 7 7.93 3.68 2.74
C ARG A 7 7.90 4.18 1.30
N GLY A 8 6.73 4.07 0.67
CA GLY A 8 6.53 4.49 -0.71
C GLY A 8 6.72 3.39 -1.73
N GLU A 9 7.18 2.22 -1.30
CA GLU A 9 7.32 1.08 -2.19
C GLU A 9 6.00 0.36 -2.36
N VAL A 10 5.83 -0.25 -3.54
CA VAL A 10 4.71 -1.13 -3.84
C VAL A 10 5.22 -2.56 -3.80
N TRP A 11 4.56 -3.38 -3.02
CA TRP A 11 4.88 -4.80 -2.88
C TRP A 11 3.67 -5.66 -3.17
N ASP A 12 3.88 -6.81 -3.78
CA ASP A 12 2.86 -7.84 -3.81
C ASP A 12 2.73 -8.42 -2.41
N LEU A 13 1.51 -8.52 -1.92
CA LEU A 13 1.23 -8.92 -0.56
C LEU A 13 0.09 -9.94 -0.56
N HIS A 14 0.26 -10.99 0.24
CA HIS A 14 -0.79 -11.98 0.40
C HIS A 14 -1.78 -11.50 1.47
N PHE A 15 -3.02 -11.32 1.05
CA PHE A 15 -4.10 -10.90 1.94
C PHE A 15 -4.95 -12.10 2.34
N GLU A 16 -5.22 -12.22 3.65
CA GLU A 16 -6.14 -13.21 4.16
C GLU A 16 -7.58 -12.73 3.91
N PRO A 17 -8.49 -13.66 3.60
CA PRO A 17 -9.90 -13.28 3.49
C PRO A 17 -10.46 -12.90 4.85
N THR A 18 -11.08 -11.73 4.96
CA THR A 18 -11.77 -11.29 6.17
C THR A 18 -13.06 -10.63 5.74
N GLY A 19 -14.19 -11.19 6.18
CA GLY A 19 -15.49 -10.67 5.81
C GLY A 19 -15.67 -10.68 4.29
N HIS A 20 -15.92 -9.50 3.71
CA HIS A 20 -16.14 -9.35 2.27
C HIS A 20 -14.87 -8.91 1.52
N GLU A 21 -13.73 -8.91 2.17
CA GLU A 21 -12.49 -8.52 1.52
C GLU A 21 -11.98 -9.64 0.62
N GLN A 22 -11.29 -9.24 -0.46
CA GLN A 22 -10.71 -10.19 -1.38
C GLN A 22 -9.46 -10.82 -0.79
N ALA A 23 -9.33 -12.12 -1.02
CA ALA A 23 -8.13 -12.86 -0.63
C ALA A 23 -7.16 -12.92 -1.80
N GLY A 24 -5.93 -13.37 -1.52
CA GLY A 24 -4.94 -13.63 -2.55
C GLY A 24 -3.84 -12.58 -2.59
N THR A 25 -2.96 -12.70 -3.57
CA THR A 25 -1.82 -11.80 -3.72
C THR A 25 -2.23 -10.58 -4.52
N ARG A 26 -2.01 -9.42 -3.93
CA ARG A 26 -2.39 -8.13 -4.53
C ARG A 26 -1.33 -7.10 -4.19
N PRO A 27 -1.18 -6.05 -5.02
CA PRO A 27 -0.25 -4.99 -4.69
C PRO A 27 -0.74 -4.15 -3.52
N ALA A 28 0.21 -3.64 -2.76
CA ALA A 28 -0.07 -2.76 -1.62
C ALA A 28 1.05 -1.73 -1.52
N LEU A 29 0.70 -0.54 -1.05
CA LEU A 29 1.64 0.54 -0.84
C LEU A 29 2.12 0.52 0.61
N ILE A 30 3.45 0.55 0.80
CA ILE A 30 4.04 0.61 2.13
C ILE A 30 3.93 2.05 2.64
N LEU A 31 3.26 2.22 3.76
CA LEU A 31 3.02 3.54 4.36
C LEU A 31 3.90 3.79 5.57
N SER A 32 4.31 2.74 6.26
CA SER A 32 5.04 2.89 7.52
C SER A 32 6.48 3.32 7.29
N GLU A 33 7.01 4.07 8.25
CA GLU A 33 8.38 4.55 8.24
C GLU A 33 9.37 3.40 8.27
N ASP A 34 10.54 3.63 7.67
CA ASP A 34 11.57 2.60 7.59
C ASP A 34 11.99 2.12 8.97
N ILE A 35 12.05 3.02 9.95
CA ILE A 35 12.44 2.61 11.30
C ILE A 35 11.44 1.62 11.90
N PHE A 36 10.16 1.77 11.61
CA PHE A 36 9.15 0.80 12.05
C PHE A 36 9.29 -0.50 11.27
N ASN A 37 9.49 -0.40 9.95
CA ASN A 37 9.59 -1.58 9.08
C ASN A 37 10.77 -2.46 9.43
N GLU A 38 11.87 -1.86 9.90
CA GLU A 38 13.08 -2.58 10.28
C GLU A 38 13.06 -3.03 11.73
N GLY A 39 12.09 -2.58 12.49
CA GLY A 39 12.05 -2.80 13.92
C GLY A 39 11.53 -4.18 14.33
N PRO A 40 11.46 -4.43 15.64
CA PRO A 40 11.14 -5.76 16.16
C PRO A 40 9.68 -6.16 16.05
N ALA A 41 8.78 -5.25 15.64
CA ALA A 41 7.37 -5.58 15.51
C ALA A 41 7.11 -6.60 14.42
N GLU A 42 8.01 -6.69 13.41
CA GLU A 42 7.85 -7.58 12.24
C GLU A 42 6.56 -7.31 11.48
N MET A 43 6.17 -6.04 11.43
CA MET A 43 4.94 -5.58 10.79
C MET A 43 5.24 -4.44 9.83
N VAL A 44 4.33 -4.20 8.91
CA VAL A 44 4.31 -3.00 8.08
C VAL A 44 2.87 -2.47 8.04
N VAL A 45 2.73 -1.17 7.83
CA VAL A 45 1.42 -0.56 7.61
C VAL A 45 1.28 -0.31 6.12
N VAL A 46 0.18 -0.77 5.55
CA VAL A 46 -0.01 -0.74 4.10
C VAL A 46 -1.40 -0.22 3.75
N ALA A 47 -1.55 0.20 2.49
CA ALA A 47 -2.84 0.44 1.87
C ALA A 47 -2.94 -0.46 0.64
N PRO A 48 -4.00 -1.27 0.52
CA PRO A 48 -4.17 -2.12 -0.66
C PRO A 48 -4.36 -1.28 -1.93
N ILE A 49 -4.02 -1.86 -3.06
CA ILE A 49 -4.15 -1.21 -4.36
C ILE A 49 -5.08 -2.07 -5.21
N THR A 50 -6.05 -1.43 -5.86
CA THR A 50 -7.03 -2.10 -6.71
C THR A 50 -7.00 -1.50 -8.12
N ARG A 51 -7.39 -2.29 -9.12
CA ARG A 51 -7.55 -1.80 -10.47
C ARG A 51 -8.98 -1.30 -10.75
N VAL A 52 -9.87 -1.48 -9.78
CA VAL A 52 -11.29 -1.11 -9.95
C VAL A 52 -11.47 0.36 -9.55
N GLN A 53 -11.93 1.19 -10.50
CA GLN A 53 -12.22 2.59 -10.21
C GLN A 53 -13.60 2.67 -9.56
N ARG A 54 -13.64 3.16 -8.32
CA ARG A 54 -14.90 3.29 -7.57
C ARG A 54 -15.31 4.73 -7.30
N ARG A 55 -14.47 5.70 -7.72
CA ARG A 55 -14.71 7.13 -7.54
C ARG A 55 -14.99 7.49 -6.09
N ILE A 56 -14.20 6.88 -5.19
CA ILE A 56 -14.28 7.13 -3.76
C ILE A 56 -13.22 8.17 -3.42
N ARG A 57 -13.59 9.19 -2.64
CA ARG A 57 -12.68 10.31 -2.34
C ARG A 57 -11.39 9.87 -1.65
N TRP A 58 -11.41 8.70 -1.01
CA TRP A 58 -10.24 8.19 -0.29
C TRP A 58 -9.25 7.44 -1.18
N HIS A 59 -9.62 7.19 -2.43
CA HIS A 59 -8.74 6.51 -3.38
C HIS A 59 -7.82 7.51 -4.06
N VAL A 60 -6.56 7.12 -4.25
CA VAL A 60 -5.57 7.91 -4.98
C VAL A 60 -5.19 7.14 -6.23
N SER A 61 -5.40 7.76 -7.40
CA SER A 61 -5.08 7.09 -8.66
C SER A 61 -3.58 7.11 -8.92
N VAL A 62 -3.10 6.03 -9.55
CA VAL A 62 -1.70 5.85 -9.91
C VAL A 62 -1.65 5.45 -11.38
N ALA A 63 -0.89 6.20 -12.18
CA ALA A 63 -0.77 5.93 -13.60
C ALA A 63 0.03 4.64 -13.84
N PRO A 64 -0.22 3.96 -14.98
CA PRO A 64 0.53 2.74 -15.31
C PRO A 64 2.02 2.97 -15.29
N SER A 65 2.75 1.92 -14.96
CA SER A 65 4.18 1.80 -14.79
C SER A 65 4.71 2.41 -13.51
N GLN A 66 4.05 3.38 -12.93
CA GLN A 66 4.47 3.90 -11.63
C GLN A 66 4.27 2.82 -10.57
N GLY A 67 5.24 2.66 -9.69
CA GLY A 67 5.19 1.63 -8.66
C GLY A 67 5.23 0.22 -9.20
N GLY A 68 5.65 0.04 -10.44
CA GLY A 68 5.69 -1.28 -11.08
C GLY A 68 4.31 -1.82 -11.44
N LEU A 69 3.29 -0.96 -11.42
CA LEU A 69 1.92 -1.37 -11.73
C LEU A 69 1.70 -1.36 -13.24
N SER A 70 1.02 -2.39 -13.76
CA SER A 70 0.86 -2.56 -15.21
C SER A 70 -0.35 -1.83 -15.78
N SER A 71 -1.28 -1.39 -14.93
CA SER A 71 -2.46 -0.68 -15.38
C SER A 71 -2.81 0.40 -14.37
N GLU A 72 -3.67 1.34 -14.78
CA GLU A 72 -4.13 2.37 -13.86
C GLU A 72 -4.73 1.72 -12.63
N SER A 73 -4.33 2.21 -11.46
CA SER A 73 -4.68 1.58 -10.20
C SER A 73 -5.05 2.64 -9.18
N TYR A 74 -5.63 2.19 -8.06
CA TYR A 74 -6.17 3.10 -7.06
C TYR A 74 -5.74 2.62 -5.69
N ILE A 75 -5.07 3.50 -4.95
CA ILE A 75 -4.63 3.20 -3.58
C ILE A 75 -5.81 3.43 -2.66
N GLN A 76 -6.17 2.39 -1.90
CA GLN A 76 -7.35 2.41 -1.02
C GLN A 76 -6.97 2.89 0.36
N CYS A 77 -6.89 4.21 0.55
CA CYS A 77 -6.46 4.78 1.83
C CYS A 77 -7.43 4.43 2.97
N GLU A 78 -8.71 4.23 2.66
CA GLU A 78 -9.70 3.86 3.67
C GLU A 78 -9.50 2.44 4.21
N ASP A 79 -8.66 1.64 3.55
CA ASP A 79 -8.42 0.26 3.94
C ASP A 79 -7.03 0.08 4.52
N VAL A 80 -6.47 1.15 5.08
CA VAL A 80 -5.15 1.11 5.72
C VAL A 80 -5.15 0.11 6.87
N ARG A 81 -4.09 -0.70 6.93
CA ARG A 81 -3.98 -1.74 7.95
C ARG A 81 -2.53 -2.14 8.16
N SER A 82 -2.27 -2.75 9.30
CA SER A 82 -0.97 -3.36 9.53
C SER A 82 -1.04 -4.84 9.19
N VAL A 83 0.05 -5.36 8.64
CA VAL A 83 0.15 -6.79 8.29
C VAL A 83 1.53 -7.28 8.66
N SER A 84 1.66 -8.61 8.81
CA SER A 84 2.95 -9.24 9.05
C SER A 84 3.84 -9.07 7.83
N LYS A 85 5.12 -8.76 8.05
CA LYS A 85 6.10 -8.68 6.96
C LYS A 85 6.22 -10.01 6.21
N GLN A 86 5.88 -11.12 6.85
CA GLN A 86 5.93 -12.42 6.20
C GLN A 86 4.94 -12.55 5.05
N ARG A 87 3.95 -11.67 4.98
CA ARG A 87 2.98 -11.68 3.88
C ARG A 87 3.49 -10.99 2.63
N LEU A 88 4.60 -10.26 2.73
CA LEU A 88 5.20 -9.58 1.58
C LEU A 88 5.84 -10.63 0.67
N LYS A 89 5.57 -10.53 -0.64
CA LYS A 89 6.05 -11.50 -1.61
C LYS A 89 7.14 -10.94 -2.50
N ARG A 90 6.88 -9.81 -3.16
CA ARG A 90 7.81 -9.26 -4.13
C ARG A 90 7.67 -7.74 -4.19
N ARG A 91 8.82 -7.07 -4.18
CA ARG A 91 8.84 -5.62 -4.43
C ARG A 91 8.55 -5.35 -5.91
N ARG A 92 7.61 -4.44 -6.16
CA ARG A 92 7.23 -4.08 -7.53
C ARG A 92 7.90 -2.80 -8.00
N GLY A 93 7.98 -1.81 -7.13
CA GLY A 93 8.54 -0.51 -7.49
C GLY A 93 8.25 0.51 -6.41
N ARG A 94 8.27 1.77 -6.79
CA ARG A 94 8.06 2.88 -5.86
C ARG A 94 7.17 3.92 -6.51
N VAL A 95 6.24 4.49 -5.76
CA VAL A 95 5.43 5.58 -6.27
C VAL A 95 6.17 6.90 -6.09
N SER A 96 5.76 7.91 -6.85
CA SER A 96 6.40 9.22 -6.85
C SER A 96 6.06 10.01 -5.60
N PRO A 97 6.89 11.01 -5.23
CA PRO A 97 6.55 11.89 -4.11
C PRO A 97 5.18 12.57 -4.24
N PRO A 98 4.75 13.05 -5.42
CA PRO A 98 3.39 13.61 -5.52
C PRO A 98 2.29 12.62 -5.17
N VAL A 99 2.44 11.34 -5.53
CA VAL A 99 1.45 10.32 -5.17
C VAL A 99 1.45 10.11 -3.65
N MET A 100 2.64 10.03 -3.05
CA MET A 100 2.74 9.89 -1.59
C MET A 100 2.10 11.08 -0.89
N GLN A 101 2.28 12.29 -1.41
CA GLN A 101 1.67 13.47 -0.81
C GLN A 101 0.15 13.39 -0.84
N GLN A 102 -0.42 12.92 -1.95
CA GLN A 102 -1.87 12.74 -2.02
C GLN A 102 -2.35 11.70 -1.02
N VAL A 103 -1.63 10.60 -0.88
CA VAL A 103 -1.96 9.57 0.10
C VAL A 103 -1.92 10.13 1.51
N GLU A 104 -0.86 10.88 1.83
CA GLU A 104 -0.73 11.51 3.15
C GLU A 104 -1.89 12.44 3.45
N ASP A 105 -2.31 13.24 2.47
CA ASP A 105 -3.43 14.15 2.65
C ASP A 105 -4.72 13.39 2.94
N ARG A 106 -4.98 12.31 2.20
CA ARG A 106 -6.17 11.48 2.42
C ARG A 106 -6.16 10.85 3.79
N LEU A 107 -5.01 10.32 4.20
CA LEU A 107 -4.89 9.69 5.52
C LEU A 107 -5.05 10.71 6.64
N ARG A 108 -4.48 11.91 6.46
CA ARG A 108 -4.60 12.96 7.47
C ARG A 108 -6.06 13.32 7.70
N ILE A 109 -6.82 13.47 6.61
CA ILE A 109 -8.25 13.78 6.71
C ILE A 109 -9.03 12.60 7.30
N LEU A 110 -8.77 11.41 6.79
CA LEU A 110 -9.48 10.21 7.22
C LEU A 110 -9.28 9.93 8.70
N LEU A 111 -8.07 10.14 9.20
CA LEU A 111 -7.71 9.80 10.57
C LEU A 111 -7.79 11.00 11.53
N GLY A 112 -8.09 12.19 11.00
CA GLY A 112 -8.21 13.37 11.84
C GLY A 112 -6.89 13.91 12.38
N LEU A 113 -5.83 13.73 11.60
CA LEU A 113 -4.49 14.17 12.03
C LEU A 113 -4.18 15.59 11.64
#